data_2ba93f5f7229ae9ea802742478d4a783
#
_entry.id   2ba93f5f7229ae9ea802742478d4a783
#
_cell.length_a   1.000
_cell.length_b   1.000
_cell.length_c   1.000
_cell.angle_alpha   90.00
_cell.angle_beta   90.00
_cell.angle_gamma   90.00
#
_symmetry.space_group_name_H-M   'P 1'
#
loop_
_entity.id
_entity.type
_entity.pdbx_description
1 polymer ?
#
loop_
_entity_poly.entity_id
_entity_poly.type
_entity_poly.pdbx_seq_one_letter_code
_entity_poly.pdbx_strand_id
1 'polypeptide(L)'
;RDRSRTVRLSLYQNDQWEEVQSQEVNEIGWSALFRIENWDMNQSVKYKLFHGQNASFEGVIRKDPKEKSEITLAALSCNSNKDRGDRAEYSRNINALDPDFVFFAGDQSYDHKEHTAAWLKFGMQFREVFRNRPCVTIPDDHDIGQGNLWGESGKKSMRKDGNDGGYYFHPDYVKMVERAQ
;
A
#
# COMPACT_ATOMS: atom_id res chain seq x y z
N ARG A 1 6.37 -24.17 0.39
CA ARG A 1 6.34 -22.69 0.55
C ARG A 1 7.76 -22.21 0.57
N ASP A 2 8.09 -21.26 -0.27
CA ASP A 2 9.36 -20.56 -0.21
C ASP A 2 9.46 -19.87 1.15
N ARG A 3 10.56 -20.11 1.87
CA ARG A 3 10.82 -19.50 3.19
C ARG A 3 11.75 -18.30 3.07
N SER A 4 12.09 -17.89 1.86
CA SER A 4 12.88 -16.68 1.66
C SER A 4 12.15 -15.49 2.23
N ARG A 5 12.87 -14.66 2.96
CA ARG A 5 12.37 -13.38 3.47
C ARG A 5 12.95 -12.21 2.69
N THR A 6 13.79 -12.50 1.72
CA THR A 6 14.51 -11.49 0.96
C THR A 6 13.70 -11.09 -0.28
N VAL A 7 13.49 -9.80 -0.44
CA VAL A 7 12.94 -9.19 -1.65
C VAL A 7 14.05 -8.39 -2.34
N ARG A 8 14.19 -8.57 -3.65
CA ARG A 8 15.18 -7.90 -4.48
C ARG A 8 14.51 -6.95 -5.44
N LEU A 9 15.06 -5.76 -5.59
CA LEU A 9 14.64 -4.74 -6.53
C LEU A 9 15.65 -4.64 -7.67
N SER A 10 15.18 -4.79 -8.90
CA SER A 10 15.94 -4.50 -10.11
C SER A 10 15.31 -3.34 -10.87
N LEU A 11 16.15 -2.53 -11.47
CA LEU A 11 15.76 -1.44 -12.38
C LEU A 11 16.27 -1.73 -13.79
N TYR A 12 15.53 -1.30 -14.79
CA TYR A 12 15.98 -1.38 -16.18
C TYR A 12 16.67 -0.08 -16.57
N GLN A 13 18.01 -0.15 -16.66
CA GLN A 13 18.89 0.97 -16.96
C GLN A 13 19.97 0.51 -17.92
N ASN A 14 20.47 1.40 -18.79
CA ASN A 14 21.52 1.10 -19.75
C ASN A 14 21.24 -0.19 -20.59
N ASP A 15 19.97 -0.35 -21.00
CA ASP A 15 19.47 -1.49 -21.78
C ASP A 15 19.60 -2.86 -21.10
N GLN A 16 19.73 -2.89 -19.78
CA GLN A 16 19.81 -4.12 -19.00
C GLN A 16 19.10 -4.01 -17.66
N TRP A 17 18.78 -5.17 -17.05
CA TRP A 17 18.27 -5.25 -15.69
C TRP A 17 19.43 -5.27 -14.72
N GLU A 18 19.43 -4.33 -13.77
CA GLU A 18 20.41 -4.24 -12.70
C GLU A 18 19.73 -4.42 -11.35
N GLU A 19 20.20 -5.36 -10.52
CA GLU A 19 19.77 -5.46 -9.13
C GLU A 19 20.38 -4.30 -8.35
N VAL A 20 19.53 -3.40 -7.84
CA VAL A 20 19.97 -2.18 -7.18
C VAL A 20 19.86 -2.25 -5.66
N GLN A 21 18.97 -3.10 -5.16
CA GLN A 21 18.77 -3.23 -3.72
C GLN A 21 18.15 -4.58 -3.36
N SER A 22 18.52 -5.07 -2.17
CA SER A 22 17.94 -6.24 -1.55
C SER A 22 17.52 -5.89 -0.12
N GLN A 23 16.31 -6.29 0.29
CA GLN A 23 15.73 -6.00 1.60
C GLN A 23 15.07 -7.24 2.19
N GLU A 24 15.13 -7.37 3.51
CA GLU A 24 14.35 -8.37 4.20
C GLU A 24 12.92 -7.87 4.49
N VAL A 25 11.97 -8.77 4.39
CA VAL A 25 10.58 -8.50 4.80
C VAL A 25 10.55 -8.22 6.30
N ASN A 26 9.99 -7.09 6.67
CA ASN A 26 9.82 -6.69 8.07
C ASN A 26 8.90 -7.68 8.80
N GLU A 27 9.27 -8.10 9.98
CA GLU A 27 8.52 -9.10 10.76
C GLU A 27 7.19 -8.58 11.32
N ILE A 28 7.06 -7.29 11.48
CA ILE A 28 5.86 -6.67 12.06
C ILE A 28 4.82 -6.39 10.98
N GLY A 29 5.21 -5.69 9.91
CA GLY A 29 4.28 -5.25 8.85
C GLY A 29 4.23 -6.16 7.62
N TRP A 30 5.10 -7.18 7.54
CA TRP A 30 5.23 -8.08 6.39
C TRP A 30 5.45 -7.35 5.05
N SER A 31 6.14 -6.22 5.13
CA SER A 31 6.48 -5.35 4.00
C SER A 31 7.99 -5.22 3.85
N ALA A 32 8.45 -4.84 2.66
CA ALA A 32 9.83 -4.47 2.38
C ALA A 32 9.84 -3.05 1.82
N LEU A 33 10.69 -2.19 2.38
CA LEU A 33 10.84 -0.81 1.95
C LEU A 33 12.16 -0.65 1.18
N PHE A 34 12.06 -0.18 -0.04
CA PHE A 34 13.22 0.20 -0.85
C PHE A 34 13.32 1.73 -0.91
N ARG A 35 14.50 2.25 -0.73
CA ARG A 35 14.78 3.67 -0.86
C ARG A 35 16.00 3.86 -1.76
N ILE A 36 15.80 4.54 -2.88
CA ILE A 36 16.83 4.82 -3.87
C ILE A 36 17.22 6.28 -3.71
N GLU A 37 18.49 6.51 -3.34
CA GLU A 37 19.04 7.86 -3.24
C GLU A 37 19.37 8.43 -4.62
N ASN A 38 19.40 9.75 -4.74
CA ASN A 38 19.76 10.46 -5.96
C ASN A 38 18.93 10.06 -7.20
N TRP A 39 17.64 9.83 -7.00
CA TRP A 39 16.73 9.43 -8.07
C TRP A 39 16.57 10.52 -9.14
N ASP A 40 16.75 10.16 -10.43
CA ASP A 40 16.44 11.05 -11.52
C ASP A 40 14.93 11.06 -11.81
N MET A 41 14.26 12.12 -11.38
CA MET A 41 12.83 12.31 -11.55
C MET A 41 12.39 12.67 -12.98
N ASN A 42 13.34 12.89 -13.90
CA ASN A 42 13.01 13.32 -15.26
C ASN A 42 12.71 12.17 -16.22
N GLN A 43 12.89 10.92 -15.80
CA GLN A 43 12.67 9.75 -16.63
C GLN A 43 11.76 8.72 -15.95
N SER A 44 11.05 7.95 -16.77
CA SER A 44 10.32 6.77 -16.31
C SER A 44 11.22 5.55 -16.37
N VAL A 45 11.25 4.76 -15.30
CA VAL A 45 12.13 3.60 -15.17
C VAL A 45 11.30 2.34 -14.91
N LYS A 46 11.53 1.28 -15.68
CA LYS A 46 10.93 -0.03 -15.38
C LYS A 46 11.58 -0.64 -14.15
N TYR A 47 10.77 -1.23 -13.31
CA TYR A 47 11.24 -1.94 -12.13
C TYR A 47 10.74 -3.38 -12.10
N LYS A 48 11.46 -4.22 -11.38
CA LYS A 48 11.07 -5.60 -11.09
C LYS A 48 11.42 -5.96 -9.66
N LEU A 49 10.45 -6.50 -8.94
CA LEU A 49 10.62 -7.07 -7.60
C LEU A 49 10.63 -8.59 -7.70
N PHE A 50 11.52 -9.21 -6.95
CA PHE A 50 11.57 -10.67 -6.81
C PHE A 50 11.50 -11.05 -5.33
N HIS A 51 10.69 -12.06 -5.03
CA HIS A 51 10.65 -12.70 -3.72
C HIS A 51 10.83 -14.20 -3.88
N GLY A 52 11.89 -14.73 -3.25
CA GLY A 52 12.27 -16.11 -3.46
C GLY A 52 12.64 -16.41 -4.92
N GLN A 53 12.29 -17.62 -5.37
CA GLN A 53 12.62 -18.08 -6.73
C GLN A 53 11.46 -17.89 -7.74
N ASN A 54 10.22 -17.80 -7.26
CA ASN A 54 9.04 -17.97 -8.12
C ASN A 54 8.08 -16.79 -8.11
N ALA A 55 8.24 -15.80 -7.24
CA ALA A 55 7.36 -14.66 -7.18
C ALA A 55 8.02 -13.41 -7.74
N SER A 56 7.38 -12.77 -8.71
CA SER A 56 7.84 -11.50 -9.25
C SER A 56 6.69 -10.53 -9.46
N PHE A 57 7.00 -9.25 -9.39
CA PHE A 57 6.12 -8.15 -9.71
C PHE A 57 6.91 -7.08 -10.45
N GLU A 58 6.35 -6.54 -11.51
CA GLU A 58 7.03 -5.54 -12.33
C GLU A 58 6.10 -4.39 -12.71
N GLY A 59 6.68 -3.24 -12.97
CA GLY A 59 5.95 -2.05 -13.37
C GLY A 59 6.87 -0.93 -13.81
N VAL A 60 6.34 0.29 -13.77
CA VAL A 60 7.07 1.50 -14.16
C VAL A 60 6.98 2.52 -13.02
N ILE A 61 8.12 3.02 -12.59
CA ILE A 61 8.22 4.26 -11.81
C ILE A 61 8.14 5.39 -12.82
N ARG A 62 7.10 6.19 -12.75
CA ARG A 62 6.86 7.29 -13.71
C ARG A 62 7.77 8.47 -13.40
N LYS A 63 8.10 9.22 -14.44
CA LYS A 63 8.75 10.52 -14.28
C LYS A 63 7.84 11.48 -13.53
N ASP A 64 8.43 12.46 -12.85
CA ASP A 64 7.70 13.56 -12.21
C ASP A 64 6.89 14.32 -13.27
N PRO A 65 5.57 14.51 -13.04
CA PRO A 65 4.69 15.25 -13.96
C PRO A 65 4.85 16.78 -13.86
N LYS A 66 5.94 17.30 -13.33
CA LYS A 66 6.18 18.74 -13.10
C LYS A 66 5.98 19.66 -14.32
N GLU A 67 6.05 19.09 -15.53
CA GLU A 67 5.86 19.83 -16.77
C GLU A 67 4.38 19.93 -17.20
N LYS A 68 3.48 19.21 -16.51
CA LYS A 68 2.04 19.29 -16.78
C LYS A 68 1.48 20.56 -16.15
N SER A 69 0.54 21.19 -16.87
CA SER A 69 -0.22 22.33 -16.36
C SER A 69 -1.26 21.92 -15.31
N GLU A 70 -1.70 20.67 -15.36
CA GLU A 70 -2.69 20.09 -14.46
C GLU A 70 -2.24 18.71 -13.98
N ILE A 71 -2.43 18.46 -12.69
CA ILE A 71 -2.19 17.17 -12.05
C ILE A 71 -3.54 16.51 -11.74
N THR A 72 -3.70 15.27 -12.19
CA THR A 72 -4.91 14.50 -11.92
C THR A 72 -4.70 13.59 -10.73
N LEU A 73 -5.51 13.76 -9.70
CA LEU A 73 -5.55 12.94 -8.51
C LEU A 73 -6.80 12.04 -8.50
N ALA A 74 -6.63 10.74 -8.26
CA ALA A 74 -7.73 9.86 -7.87
C ALA A 74 -7.68 9.63 -6.36
N ALA A 75 -8.74 10.04 -5.65
CA ALA A 75 -8.87 9.84 -4.21
C ALA A 75 -9.95 8.80 -3.92
N LEU A 76 -9.62 7.80 -3.10
CA LEU A 76 -10.50 6.71 -2.71
C LEU A 76 -10.46 6.53 -1.19
N SER A 77 -11.56 6.02 -0.64
CA SER A 77 -11.70 5.71 0.77
C SER A 77 -12.77 4.63 0.96
N CYS A 78 -12.84 4.03 2.14
CA CYS A 78 -13.92 3.13 2.53
C CYS A 78 -14.08 1.90 1.63
N ASN A 79 -12.97 1.20 1.38
CA ASN A 79 -12.92 -0.01 0.57
C ASN A 79 -13.44 -1.24 1.34
N SER A 80 -14.76 -1.30 1.57
CA SER A 80 -15.37 -2.45 2.26
C SER A 80 -15.30 -3.72 1.43
N ASN A 81 -14.82 -4.80 2.04
CA ASN A 81 -14.87 -6.15 1.46
C ASN A 81 -16.28 -6.78 1.49
N LYS A 82 -17.25 -6.12 2.11
CA LYS A 82 -18.65 -6.58 2.23
C LYS A 82 -19.52 -6.20 1.02
N ASP A 83 -18.91 -6.14 -0.14
CA ASP A 83 -19.55 -6.10 -1.46
C ASP A 83 -20.53 -4.99 -1.76
N ARG A 84 -19.96 -3.89 -2.16
CA ARG A 84 -20.71 -2.90 -2.92
C ARG A 84 -19.86 -2.49 -4.11
N GLY A 85 -19.87 -3.30 -5.16
CA GLY A 85 -19.21 -3.01 -6.41
C GLY A 85 -18.03 -3.92 -6.76
N ASP A 86 -17.72 -3.99 -8.05
CA ASP A 86 -16.63 -4.79 -8.60
C ASP A 86 -15.29 -4.03 -8.50
N ARG A 87 -14.38 -4.53 -7.66
CA ARG A 87 -13.03 -3.93 -7.48
C ARG A 87 -12.19 -4.01 -8.75
N ALA A 88 -12.42 -5.01 -9.59
CA ALA A 88 -11.74 -5.08 -10.88
C ALA A 88 -12.23 -3.98 -11.82
N GLU A 89 -13.51 -3.63 -11.78
CA GLU A 89 -14.04 -2.50 -12.51
C GLU A 89 -13.48 -1.17 -12.03
N TYR A 90 -13.39 -0.95 -10.72
CA TYR A 90 -12.75 0.24 -10.15
C TYR A 90 -11.31 0.37 -10.61
N SER A 91 -10.52 -0.70 -10.57
CA SER A 91 -9.14 -0.70 -11.04
C SER A 91 -9.05 -0.41 -12.54
N ARG A 92 -9.94 -0.95 -13.36
CA ARG A 92 -10.01 -0.64 -14.80
C ARG A 92 -10.32 0.82 -15.05
N ASN A 93 -11.31 1.38 -14.33
CA ASN A 93 -11.72 2.78 -14.49
C ASN A 93 -10.61 3.75 -14.05
N ILE A 94 -9.93 3.48 -12.94
CA ILE A 94 -8.78 4.27 -12.49
C ILE A 94 -7.65 4.21 -13.54
N ASN A 95 -7.38 3.01 -14.07
CA ASN A 95 -6.36 2.87 -15.11
C ASN A 95 -6.74 3.58 -16.42
N ALA A 96 -8.02 3.58 -16.79
CA ALA A 96 -8.52 4.29 -17.98
C ALA A 96 -8.46 5.82 -17.83
N LEU A 97 -8.69 6.34 -16.61
CA LEU A 97 -8.54 7.77 -16.29
C LEU A 97 -7.06 8.19 -16.23
N ASP A 98 -6.17 7.23 -16.02
CA ASP A 98 -4.72 7.41 -15.94
C ASP A 98 -4.26 8.59 -15.06
N PRO A 99 -4.68 8.65 -13.78
CA PRO A 99 -4.29 9.74 -12.90
C PRO A 99 -2.78 9.74 -12.66
N ASP A 100 -2.24 10.91 -12.38
CA ASP A 100 -0.83 11.08 -12.04
C ASP A 100 -0.50 10.50 -10.66
N PHE A 101 -1.48 10.50 -9.76
CA PHE A 101 -1.33 10.07 -8.37
C PHE A 101 -2.62 9.43 -7.86
N VAL A 102 -2.51 8.41 -7.03
CA VAL A 102 -3.66 7.81 -6.34
C VAL A 102 -3.48 7.92 -4.83
N PHE A 103 -4.52 8.37 -4.16
CA PHE A 103 -4.57 8.55 -2.72
C PHE A 103 -5.68 7.69 -2.12
N PHE A 104 -5.32 6.79 -1.24
CA PHE A 104 -6.25 6.00 -0.44
C PHE A 104 -6.33 6.60 0.96
N ALA A 105 -7.43 7.27 1.22
CA ALA A 105 -7.67 8.09 2.40
C ALA A 105 -8.27 7.29 3.55
N GLY A 106 -7.73 6.12 3.81
CA GLY A 106 -8.15 5.29 4.93
C GLY A 106 -9.30 4.34 4.63
N ASP A 107 -9.56 3.45 5.57
CA ASP A 107 -10.55 2.39 5.49
C ASP A 107 -10.33 1.45 4.30
N GLN A 108 -9.08 1.05 4.09
CA GLN A 108 -8.73 0.06 3.07
C GLN A 108 -9.30 -1.31 3.41
N SER A 109 -9.61 -1.54 4.70
CA SER A 109 -10.17 -2.80 5.18
C SER A 109 -11.13 -2.58 6.34
N TYR A 110 -12.17 -3.41 6.36
CA TYR A 110 -13.13 -3.54 7.48
C TYR A 110 -13.00 -4.89 8.19
N ASP A 111 -11.95 -5.65 7.92
CA ASP A 111 -11.69 -6.96 8.52
C ASP A 111 -10.85 -6.78 9.81
N HIS A 112 -11.47 -6.26 10.84
CA HIS A 112 -10.88 -5.68 12.04
C HIS A 112 -9.89 -6.56 12.82
N LYS A 113 -9.86 -7.86 12.62
CA LYS A 113 -8.95 -8.77 13.34
C LYS A 113 -7.94 -9.46 12.43
N GLU A 114 -8.05 -9.19 11.14
CA GLU A 114 -7.34 -9.90 10.09
C GLU A 114 -6.55 -8.94 9.19
N HIS A 115 -5.97 -7.88 9.78
CA HIS A 115 -5.39 -6.77 9.03
C HIS A 115 -4.39 -7.24 7.96
N THR A 116 -3.47 -8.15 8.30
CA THR A 116 -2.47 -8.63 7.32
C THR A 116 -3.12 -9.28 6.10
N ALA A 117 -4.11 -10.15 6.32
CA ALA A 117 -4.83 -10.79 5.23
C ALA A 117 -5.67 -9.79 4.42
N ALA A 118 -6.30 -8.85 5.10
CA ALA A 118 -7.10 -7.78 4.49
C ALA A 118 -6.24 -6.83 3.67
N TRP A 119 -5.06 -6.47 4.16
CA TRP A 119 -4.08 -5.63 3.47
C TRP A 119 -3.54 -6.31 2.20
N LEU A 120 -3.20 -7.60 2.28
CA LEU A 120 -2.81 -8.38 1.11
C LEU A 120 -3.94 -8.46 0.07
N LYS A 121 -5.18 -8.64 0.51
CA LYS A 121 -6.36 -8.63 -0.37
C LYS A 121 -6.53 -7.27 -1.06
N PHE A 122 -6.43 -6.18 -0.33
CA PHE A 122 -6.45 -4.82 -0.87
C PHE A 122 -5.36 -4.62 -1.93
N GLY A 123 -4.11 -5.00 -1.62
CA GLY A 123 -3.00 -4.94 -2.55
C GLY A 123 -3.25 -5.75 -3.84
N MET A 124 -3.88 -6.92 -3.73
CA MET A 124 -4.24 -7.73 -4.89
C MET A 124 -5.38 -7.14 -5.71
N GLN A 125 -6.37 -6.53 -5.07
CA GLN A 125 -7.50 -5.87 -5.74
C GLN A 125 -7.06 -4.68 -6.60
N PHE A 126 -6.10 -3.90 -6.10
CA PHE A 126 -5.61 -2.69 -6.77
C PHE A 126 -4.20 -2.85 -7.37
N ARG A 127 -3.69 -4.07 -7.50
CA ARG A 127 -2.32 -4.34 -7.96
C ARG A 127 -1.99 -3.67 -9.29
N GLU A 128 -2.94 -3.60 -10.22
CA GLU A 128 -2.72 -2.98 -11.53
C GLU A 128 -2.69 -1.44 -11.44
N VAL A 129 -3.33 -0.88 -10.40
CA VAL A 129 -3.25 0.56 -10.08
C VAL A 129 -1.88 0.87 -9.48
N PHE A 130 -1.44 0.08 -8.48
CA PHE A 130 -0.14 0.26 -7.81
C PHE A 130 1.06 0.07 -8.73
N ARG A 131 0.91 -0.76 -9.75
CA ARG A 131 1.99 -1.19 -10.64
C ARG A 131 2.74 -0.03 -11.31
N ASN A 132 2.05 1.00 -11.74
CA ASN A 132 2.57 1.97 -12.69
C ASN A 132 2.37 3.44 -12.28
N ARG A 133 2.05 3.71 -11.03
CA ARG A 133 1.86 5.10 -10.58
C ARG A 133 2.13 5.27 -9.10
N PRO A 134 2.47 6.49 -8.66
CA PRO A 134 2.58 6.80 -7.24
C PRO A 134 1.24 6.59 -6.55
N CYS A 135 1.27 5.85 -5.46
CA CYS A 135 0.11 5.63 -4.60
C CYS A 135 0.52 5.89 -3.16
N VAL A 136 -0.33 6.59 -2.42
CA VAL A 136 -0.17 6.78 -0.98
C VAL A 136 -1.40 6.23 -0.29
N THR A 137 -1.19 5.54 0.81
CA THR A 137 -2.21 5.08 1.73
C THR A 137 -2.01 5.73 3.09
N ILE A 138 -3.09 6.08 3.75
CA ILE A 138 -3.08 6.43 5.17
C ILE A 138 -4.07 5.52 5.89
N PRO A 139 -3.78 5.03 7.10
CA PRO A 139 -4.74 4.28 7.87
C PRO A 139 -5.84 5.20 8.43
N ASP A 140 -7.05 4.64 8.59
CA ASP A 140 -8.11 5.22 9.37
C ASP A 140 -8.60 4.22 10.42
N ASP A 141 -9.68 4.51 11.10
CA ASP A 141 -10.15 3.78 12.27
C ASP A 141 -10.41 2.27 12.00
N HIS A 142 -11.02 1.95 10.88
CA HIS A 142 -11.26 0.54 10.51
C HIS A 142 -9.98 -0.22 10.19
N ASP A 143 -8.96 0.43 9.65
CA ASP A 143 -7.65 -0.19 9.41
C ASP A 143 -6.93 -0.52 10.73
N ILE A 144 -7.13 0.31 11.75
CA ILE A 144 -6.62 0.09 13.12
C ILE A 144 -7.41 -0.99 13.85
N GLY A 145 -8.50 -1.47 13.29
CA GLY A 145 -9.26 -2.62 13.77
C GLY A 145 -10.55 -2.31 14.48
N GLN A 146 -11.04 -1.09 14.42
CA GLN A 146 -12.33 -0.69 15.00
C GLN A 146 -12.93 0.51 14.28
N GLY A 147 -14.25 0.63 14.30
CA GLY A 147 -14.93 1.84 13.87
C GLY A 147 -14.95 2.91 14.97
N ASN A 148 -15.01 4.18 14.54
CA ASN A 148 -15.11 5.35 15.43
C ASN A 148 -13.92 5.52 16.39
N LEU A 149 -12.72 5.18 15.96
CA LEU A 149 -11.49 5.51 16.68
C LEU A 149 -11.17 6.99 16.51
N TRP A 150 -11.08 7.72 17.59
CA TRP A 150 -10.73 9.14 17.56
C TRP A 150 -9.26 9.40 17.88
N GLY A 151 -8.56 8.38 18.38
CA GLY A 151 -7.12 8.38 18.56
C GLY A 151 -6.58 9.40 19.57
N GLU A 152 -7.45 10.04 20.33
CA GLU A 152 -7.07 11.12 21.24
C GLU A 152 -5.98 10.67 22.23
N SER A 153 -4.80 11.27 22.11
CA SER A 153 -3.66 11.07 23.03
C SER A 153 -3.27 9.60 23.28
N GLY A 154 -3.58 8.70 22.35
CA GLY A 154 -3.31 7.27 22.54
C GLY A 154 -4.14 6.60 23.64
N LYS A 155 -5.26 7.18 24.01
CA LYS A 155 -6.14 6.68 25.06
C LYS A 155 -6.67 5.29 24.74
N LYS A 156 -6.54 4.36 25.68
CA LYS A 156 -7.11 3.03 25.56
C LYS A 156 -8.63 3.08 25.72
N SER A 157 -9.36 2.30 24.91
CA SER A 157 -10.79 2.10 25.11
C SER A 157 -11.07 1.44 26.47
N MET A 158 -12.02 1.99 27.19
CA MET A 158 -12.57 1.43 28.42
C MET A 158 -13.81 0.57 28.17
N ARG A 159 -14.34 0.60 26.94
CA ARG A 159 -15.51 -0.16 26.51
C ARG A 159 -15.09 -1.41 25.75
N LYS A 160 -15.80 -2.50 25.95
CA LYS A 160 -15.56 -3.76 25.24
C LYS A 160 -15.87 -3.69 23.73
N ASP A 161 -16.71 -2.75 23.33
CA ASP A 161 -17.11 -2.51 21.94
C ASP A 161 -16.26 -1.45 21.24
N GLY A 162 -15.32 -0.80 21.96
CA GLY A 162 -14.47 0.24 21.42
C GLY A 162 -15.17 1.58 21.11
N ASN A 163 -16.47 1.71 21.37
CA ASN A 163 -17.29 2.86 20.94
C ASN A 163 -17.12 4.13 21.81
N ASP A 164 -16.05 4.23 22.59
CA ASP A 164 -15.69 5.43 23.34
C ASP A 164 -14.55 6.22 22.67
N GLY A 165 -14.18 5.85 21.44
CA GLY A 165 -13.15 6.52 20.65
C GLY A 165 -11.71 6.17 21.07
N GLY A 166 -11.50 5.34 22.09
CA GLY A 166 -10.19 4.88 22.50
C GLY A 166 -9.68 3.68 21.70
N TYR A 167 -8.39 3.41 21.78
CA TYR A 167 -7.77 2.25 21.12
C TYR A 167 -8.24 0.94 21.77
N TYR A 168 -8.82 0.06 20.96
CA TYR A 168 -9.30 -1.24 21.40
C TYR A 168 -8.20 -2.31 21.41
N PHE A 169 -7.35 -2.30 20.38
CA PHE A 169 -6.25 -3.25 20.25
C PHE A 169 -4.98 -2.79 20.96
N HIS A 170 -4.08 -3.75 21.19
CA HIS A 170 -2.77 -3.46 21.76
C HIS A 170 -1.96 -2.52 20.84
N PRO A 171 -1.09 -1.65 21.38
CA PRO A 171 -0.24 -0.78 20.56
C PRO A 171 0.59 -1.49 19.49
N ASP A 172 0.99 -2.74 19.72
CA ASP A 172 1.71 -3.52 18.73
C ASP A 172 0.89 -3.84 17.47
N TYR A 173 -0.44 -3.96 17.62
CA TYR A 173 -1.32 -4.09 16.48
C TYR A 173 -1.34 -2.79 15.64
N VAL A 174 -1.42 -1.64 16.29
CA VAL A 174 -1.35 -0.34 15.60
C VAL A 174 -0.02 -0.18 14.86
N LYS A 175 1.10 -0.54 15.51
CA LYS A 175 2.42 -0.54 14.85
C LYS A 175 2.49 -1.48 13.65
N MET A 176 1.83 -2.63 13.73
CA MET A 176 1.76 -3.56 12.59
C MET A 176 1.03 -2.92 11.41
N VAL A 177 -0.09 -2.23 11.66
CA VAL A 177 -0.83 -1.51 10.62
C VAL A 177 0.04 -0.43 9.99
N GLU A 178 0.65 0.44 10.80
CA GLU A 178 1.56 1.49 10.32
C GLU A 178 2.74 0.95 9.49
N ARG A 179 3.24 -0.23 9.83
CA ARG A 179 4.37 -0.84 9.11
C ARG A 179 3.93 -1.56 7.83
N ALA A 180 2.69 -1.94 7.72
CA ALA A 180 2.14 -2.58 6.54
C ALA A 180 1.74 -1.55 5.46
N GLN A 181 1.25 -0.40 5.90
CA GLN A 181 0.82 0.73 5.06
C GLN A 181 1.95 1.74 4.90
#